data_5f9c16416abd1af269a437544e0cbe10
#
_entry.id   5f9c16416abd1af269a437544e0cbe10
#
_cell.length_a   1.000
_cell.length_b   1.000
_cell.length_c   1.000
_cell.angle_alpha   90.00
_cell.angle_beta   90.00
_cell.angle_gamma   90.00
#
_symmetry.space_group_name_H-M   'P 1'
#
loop_
_entity.id
_entity.type
_entity.pdbx_description
1 polymer ?
#
loop_
_entity_poly.entity_id
_entity_poly.type
_entity_poly.pdbx_seq_one_letter_code
_entity_poly.pdbx_strand_id
1 'polypeptide(L)'
;PISRKMALNVGIKSAHYECMVFTSTDAVPQTDRWLSLMAKGFQRGDIVVGYCGLEPAKGFTNYLMRTWRMMHSVDWIARAVRRRPYRGTLHNYGFTKSLYFGANGFSHLNMNIGEDDLFMQRVMTRDNVSVILSPRAMLREKTWGGMKWWMSQLRYYGSSFRFYPRGVKWYIRWEMISRVL
;
A
#
# COMPACT_ATOMS: atom_id res chain seq x y z
N PRO A 1 15.37 -5.70 -18.51
CA PRO A 1 15.00 -5.88 -17.10
C PRO A 1 13.47 -6.05 -17.03
N ILE A 2 13.03 -7.11 -16.37
CA ILE A 2 11.60 -7.36 -16.14
C ILE A 2 11.07 -6.26 -15.23
N SER A 3 10.02 -5.56 -15.65
CA SER A 3 9.40 -4.53 -14.82
C SER A 3 8.72 -5.18 -13.60
N ARG A 4 8.65 -4.47 -12.46
CA ARG A 4 7.95 -4.93 -11.26
C ARG A 4 6.50 -5.34 -11.55
N LYS A 5 5.82 -4.58 -12.38
CA LYS A 5 4.45 -4.87 -12.84
C LYS A 5 4.37 -6.20 -13.57
N MET A 6 5.35 -6.50 -14.42
CA MET A 6 5.40 -7.76 -15.15
C MET A 6 5.64 -8.93 -14.20
N ALA A 7 6.57 -8.79 -13.26
CA ALA A 7 6.83 -9.81 -12.24
C ALA A 7 5.59 -10.11 -11.38
N LEU A 8 4.89 -9.06 -10.92
CA LEU A 8 3.63 -9.23 -10.19
C LEU A 8 2.56 -9.92 -11.02
N ASN A 9 2.41 -9.54 -12.30
CA ASN A 9 1.42 -10.15 -13.20
C ASN A 9 1.69 -11.66 -13.39
N VAL A 10 2.96 -12.04 -13.58
CA VAL A 10 3.35 -13.45 -13.67
C VAL A 10 3.05 -14.18 -12.37
N GLY A 11 3.43 -13.62 -11.22
CA GLY A 11 3.15 -14.21 -9.92
C GLY A 11 1.66 -14.40 -9.64
N ILE A 12 0.83 -13.39 -9.97
CA ILE A 12 -0.63 -13.47 -9.81
C ILE A 12 -1.23 -14.57 -10.70
N LYS A 13 -0.79 -14.65 -11.95
CA LYS A 13 -1.28 -15.69 -12.88
C LYS A 13 -0.91 -17.10 -12.41
N SER A 14 0.30 -17.27 -11.88
CA SER A 14 0.81 -18.56 -11.38
C SER A 14 0.30 -18.93 -9.98
N ALA A 15 -0.33 -18.01 -9.25
CA ALA A 15 -0.88 -18.30 -7.93
C ALA A 15 -1.99 -19.36 -8.01
N HIS A 16 -1.96 -20.34 -7.13
CA HIS A 16 -2.97 -21.40 -7.07
C HIS A 16 -4.23 -20.99 -6.30
N TYR A 17 -4.08 -20.12 -5.30
CA TYR A 17 -5.16 -19.74 -4.40
C TYR A 17 -5.82 -18.42 -4.79
N GLU A 18 -7.08 -18.28 -4.40
CA GLU A 18 -7.90 -17.11 -4.65
C GLU A 18 -7.41 -15.87 -3.90
N CYS A 19 -7.11 -16.02 -2.61
CA CYS A 19 -6.64 -14.93 -1.77
C CYS A 19 -5.12 -14.79 -1.84
N MET A 20 -4.63 -13.64 -2.24
CA MET A 20 -3.21 -13.35 -2.37
C MET A 20 -2.82 -12.19 -1.45
N VAL A 21 -1.69 -12.35 -0.76
CA VAL A 21 -1.09 -11.32 0.08
C VAL A 21 0.26 -10.93 -0.49
N PHE A 22 0.53 -9.64 -0.56
CA PHE A 22 1.73 -9.08 -1.15
C PHE A 22 2.55 -8.33 -0.10
N THR A 23 3.85 -8.52 -0.17
CA THR A 23 4.83 -7.80 0.63
C THR A 23 6.07 -7.48 -0.20
N SER A 24 6.93 -6.60 0.29
CA SER A 24 8.24 -6.40 -0.34
C SER A 24 9.30 -7.31 0.28
N THR A 25 10.37 -7.53 -0.46
CA THR A 25 11.52 -8.32 0.00
C THR A 25 12.21 -7.73 1.23
N ASP A 26 12.06 -6.43 1.44
CA ASP A 26 12.67 -5.67 2.53
C ASP A 26 11.76 -5.52 3.76
N ALA A 27 10.52 -6.03 3.67
CA ALA A 27 9.55 -5.95 4.76
C ALA A 27 9.49 -7.27 5.54
N VAL A 28 9.58 -7.16 6.86
CA VAL A 28 9.58 -8.30 7.77
C VAL A 28 8.33 -8.24 8.66
N PRO A 29 7.55 -9.33 8.74
CA PRO A 29 6.44 -9.44 9.68
C PRO A 29 6.93 -9.32 11.13
N GLN A 30 6.16 -8.61 11.96
CA GLN A 30 6.51 -8.44 13.37
C GLN A 30 6.16 -9.67 14.20
N THR A 31 5.30 -10.54 13.70
CA THR A 31 4.90 -11.80 14.35
C THR A 31 4.62 -12.88 13.31
N ASP A 32 4.61 -14.12 13.74
CA ASP A 32 4.18 -15.30 12.99
C ASP A 32 2.68 -15.30 12.61
N ARG A 33 1.89 -14.46 13.29
CA ARG A 33 0.45 -14.33 13.07
C ARG A 33 0.08 -13.41 11.89
N TRP A 34 1.04 -12.75 11.28
CA TRP A 34 0.80 -11.81 10.17
C TRP A 34 -0.12 -12.39 9.10
N LEU A 35 0.27 -13.52 8.51
CA LEU A 35 -0.45 -14.11 7.39
C LEU A 35 -1.87 -14.55 7.79
N SER A 36 -2.03 -15.15 8.98
CA SER A 36 -3.34 -15.58 9.48
C SER A 36 -4.29 -14.41 9.72
N LEU A 37 -3.76 -13.27 10.19
CA LEU A 37 -4.56 -12.06 10.40
C LEU A 37 -4.94 -11.39 9.08
N MET A 38 -4.03 -11.35 8.11
CA MET A 38 -4.35 -10.87 6.76
C MET A 38 -5.40 -11.77 6.10
N ALA A 39 -5.27 -13.09 6.21
CA ALA A 39 -6.25 -14.04 5.67
C ALA A 39 -7.65 -13.84 6.23
N LYS A 40 -7.79 -13.55 7.53
CA LYS A 40 -9.10 -13.24 8.15
C LYS A 40 -9.75 -11.98 7.56
N GLY A 41 -8.94 -11.06 7.03
CA GLY A 41 -9.46 -9.87 6.37
C GLY A 41 -10.30 -10.18 5.14
N PHE A 42 -9.99 -11.23 4.40
CA PHE A 42 -10.74 -11.66 3.22
C PHE A 42 -12.16 -12.18 3.52
N GLN A 43 -12.47 -12.46 4.77
CA GLN A 43 -13.85 -12.77 5.18
C GLN A 43 -14.78 -11.56 5.13
N ARG A 44 -14.21 -10.33 5.01
CA ARG A 44 -14.95 -9.06 5.06
C ARG A 44 -14.85 -8.24 3.78
N GLY A 45 -14.01 -8.65 2.84
CA GLY A 45 -13.84 -7.93 1.57
C GLY A 45 -12.77 -8.55 0.70
N ASP A 46 -12.81 -8.25 -0.57
CA ASP A 46 -11.87 -8.78 -1.57
C ASP A 46 -10.48 -8.15 -1.52
N ILE A 47 -10.36 -7.04 -0.79
CA ILE A 47 -9.11 -6.32 -0.60
C ILE A 47 -8.81 -6.23 0.89
N VAL A 48 -7.59 -6.57 1.26
CA VAL A 48 -7.08 -6.47 2.64
C VAL A 48 -5.88 -5.53 2.64
N VAL A 49 -5.88 -4.56 3.56
CA VAL A 49 -4.78 -3.61 3.71
C VAL A 49 -4.31 -3.56 5.17
N GLY A 50 -3.00 -3.52 5.35
CA GLY A 50 -2.36 -3.42 6.66
C GLY A 50 -1.29 -2.34 6.68
N TYR A 51 -0.74 -2.07 7.84
CA TYR A 51 0.34 -1.10 8.04
C TYR A 51 1.70 -1.73 7.84
N CYS A 52 2.60 -1.00 7.17
CA CYS A 52 4.02 -1.30 7.11
C CYS A 52 4.83 -0.05 7.48
N GLY A 53 5.46 -0.10 8.64
CA GLY A 53 6.36 0.95 9.12
C GLY A 53 7.79 0.77 8.63
N LEU A 54 8.68 1.69 9.01
CA LEU A 54 10.11 1.54 8.81
C LEU A 54 10.78 1.02 10.08
N GLU A 55 11.82 0.21 9.92
CA GLU A 55 12.60 -0.32 11.03
C GLU A 55 13.31 0.81 11.79
N PRO A 56 13.30 0.78 13.14
CA PRO A 56 14.03 1.73 13.93
C PRO A 56 15.54 1.63 13.69
N ALA A 57 16.18 2.74 13.35
CA ALA A 57 17.62 2.87 13.27
C ALA A 57 18.06 4.16 13.94
N LYS A 58 19.34 4.24 14.29
CA LYS A 58 19.92 5.44 14.91
C LYS A 58 19.91 6.64 13.93
N GLY A 59 19.73 7.83 14.46
CA GLY A 59 19.84 9.09 13.73
C GLY A 59 18.52 9.79 13.43
N PHE A 60 18.61 11.12 13.36
CA PHE A 60 17.46 12.00 13.16
C PHE A 60 16.72 11.74 11.85
N THR A 61 17.44 11.42 10.78
CA THR A 61 16.85 11.11 9.47
C THR A 61 15.92 9.89 9.53
N ASN A 62 16.31 8.81 10.23
CA ASN A 62 15.46 7.65 10.41
C ASN A 62 14.20 8.00 11.20
N TYR A 63 14.34 8.82 12.25
CA TYR A 63 13.19 9.30 13.02
C TYR A 63 12.20 10.06 12.12
N LEU A 64 12.67 11.02 11.33
CA LEU A 64 11.83 11.78 10.38
C LEU A 64 11.13 10.86 9.37
N MET A 65 11.86 9.93 8.75
CA MET A 65 11.31 8.99 7.78
C MET A 65 10.19 8.12 8.40
N ARG A 66 10.41 7.63 9.61
CA ARG A 66 9.41 6.83 10.35
C ARG A 66 8.17 7.62 10.69
N THR A 67 8.34 8.83 11.19
CA THR A 67 7.23 9.73 11.51
C THR A 67 6.43 10.08 10.27
N TRP A 68 7.11 10.44 9.19
CA TRP A 68 6.44 10.72 7.92
C TRP A 68 5.66 9.51 7.39
N ARG A 69 6.28 8.31 7.39
CA ARG A 69 5.61 7.08 6.97
C ARG A 69 4.38 6.79 7.81
N MET A 70 4.48 6.95 9.12
CA MET A 70 3.37 6.75 10.04
C MET A 70 2.23 7.73 9.75
N MET A 71 2.51 9.03 9.72
CA MET A 71 1.49 10.08 9.47
C MET A 71 0.79 9.88 8.13
N HIS A 72 1.55 9.60 7.08
CA HIS A 72 1.00 9.32 5.76
C HIS A 72 0.13 8.04 5.74
N SER A 73 0.53 7.02 6.49
CA SER A 73 -0.24 5.77 6.58
C SER A 73 -1.53 5.94 7.39
N VAL A 74 -1.48 6.67 8.49
CA VAL A 74 -2.67 6.97 9.30
C VAL A 74 -3.76 7.63 8.47
N ASP A 75 -3.38 8.54 7.57
CA ASP A 75 -4.34 9.21 6.70
C ASP A 75 -5.12 8.26 5.79
N TRP A 76 -4.43 7.52 4.92
CA TRP A 76 -5.14 6.65 4.00
C TRP A 76 -5.83 5.46 4.70
N ILE A 77 -5.29 4.97 5.83
CA ILE A 77 -5.91 3.94 6.67
C ILE A 77 -7.21 4.48 7.30
N ALA A 78 -7.17 5.68 7.90
CA ALA A 78 -8.35 6.29 8.49
C ALA A 78 -9.48 6.49 7.47
N ARG A 79 -9.13 6.85 6.23
CA ARG A 79 -10.12 6.93 5.15
C ARG A 79 -10.68 5.56 4.78
N ALA A 80 -9.86 4.55 4.70
CA ALA A 80 -10.31 3.18 4.42
C ALA A 80 -11.27 2.67 5.51
N VAL A 81 -10.96 2.93 6.79
CA VAL A 81 -11.86 2.63 7.92
C VAL A 81 -13.19 3.37 7.82
N ARG A 82 -13.17 4.62 7.33
CA ARG A 82 -14.38 5.43 7.06
C ARG A 82 -15.09 5.07 5.75
N ARG A 83 -14.79 3.92 5.17
CA ARG A 83 -15.36 3.45 3.89
C ARG A 83 -15.14 4.41 2.71
N ARG A 84 -14.01 5.09 2.68
CA ARG A 84 -13.57 5.98 1.60
C ARG A 84 -12.13 5.64 1.17
N PRO A 85 -11.83 4.35 0.88
CA PRO A 85 -10.48 3.95 0.52
C PRO A 85 -10.05 4.60 -0.79
N TYR A 86 -8.76 4.89 -0.92
CA TYR A 86 -8.20 5.41 -2.16
C TYR A 86 -6.80 4.90 -2.43
N ARG A 87 -6.22 4.13 -1.49
CA ARG A 87 -4.85 3.66 -1.60
C ARG A 87 -4.64 2.42 -0.74
N GLY A 88 -3.71 1.58 -1.18
CA GLY A 88 -3.06 0.55 -0.40
C GLY A 88 -1.58 0.84 -0.24
N THR A 89 -0.82 -0.11 0.24
CA THR A 89 0.64 -0.07 0.28
C THR A 89 1.19 -1.37 -0.27
N LEU A 90 2.23 -1.30 -1.10
CA LEU A 90 2.90 -2.47 -1.69
C LEU A 90 3.53 -3.41 -0.66
N HIS A 91 3.63 -2.97 0.57
CA HIS A 91 4.38 -3.70 1.60
C HIS A 91 3.50 -4.57 2.49
N ASN A 92 2.18 -4.31 2.53
CA ASN A 92 1.26 -5.07 3.39
C ASN A 92 -0.18 -4.93 2.87
N TYR A 93 -0.51 -5.66 1.83
CA TYR A 93 -1.84 -5.66 1.25
C TYR A 93 -2.14 -7.01 0.59
N GLY A 94 -3.39 -7.23 0.26
CA GLY A 94 -3.81 -8.40 -0.48
C GLY A 94 -5.09 -8.14 -1.25
N PHE A 95 -5.34 -8.96 -2.26
CA PHE A 95 -6.60 -8.96 -2.99
C PHE A 95 -6.90 -10.34 -3.57
N THR A 96 -8.15 -10.56 -3.95
CA THR A 96 -8.58 -11.81 -4.58
C THR A 96 -8.18 -11.86 -6.05
N LYS A 97 -7.92 -13.07 -6.53
CA LYS A 97 -7.56 -13.33 -7.92
C LYS A 97 -8.70 -12.93 -8.86
N SER A 98 -9.94 -13.23 -8.47
CA SER A 98 -11.16 -12.85 -9.20
C SER A 98 -11.28 -11.34 -9.37
N LEU A 99 -11.02 -10.56 -8.31
CA LEU A 99 -11.00 -9.09 -8.39
C LEU A 99 -9.97 -8.58 -9.41
N TYR A 100 -8.77 -9.16 -9.40
CA TYR A 100 -7.70 -8.78 -10.31
C TYR A 100 -8.07 -9.01 -11.77
N PHE A 101 -8.57 -10.20 -12.10
CA PHE A 101 -8.95 -10.54 -13.48
C PHE A 101 -10.22 -9.81 -13.91
N GLY A 102 -11.21 -9.64 -13.02
CA GLY A 102 -12.42 -8.86 -13.28
C GLY A 102 -12.14 -7.40 -13.64
N ALA A 103 -11.06 -6.84 -13.10
CA ALA A 103 -10.60 -5.49 -13.44
C ALA A 103 -9.63 -5.43 -14.64
N ASN A 104 -9.42 -6.54 -15.38
CA ASN A 104 -8.42 -6.67 -16.43
C ASN A 104 -6.97 -6.43 -15.95
N GLY A 105 -6.72 -6.71 -14.68
CA GLY A 105 -5.40 -6.61 -14.07
C GLY A 105 -4.74 -5.24 -14.24
N PHE A 106 -3.45 -5.23 -14.52
CA PHE A 106 -2.66 -4.00 -14.74
C PHE A 106 -2.70 -3.48 -16.18
N SER A 107 -3.57 -4.00 -17.06
CA SER A 107 -3.59 -3.64 -18.49
C SER A 107 -3.83 -2.15 -18.76
N HIS A 108 -4.55 -1.48 -17.86
CA HIS A 108 -4.83 -0.04 -17.95
C HIS A 108 -3.67 0.87 -17.50
N LEU A 109 -2.61 0.28 -16.93
CA LEU A 109 -1.45 1.02 -16.45
C LEU A 109 -0.39 1.09 -17.56
N ASN A 110 -0.41 2.15 -18.36
CA ASN A 110 0.58 2.40 -19.41
C ASN A 110 1.94 2.88 -18.87
N MET A 111 2.15 2.78 -17.56
CA MET A 111 3.35 3.25 -16.87
C MET A 111 3.97 2.11 -16.05
N ASN A 112 5.25 2.25 -15.71
CA ASN A 112 5.98 1.27 -14.92
C ASN A 112 5.73 1.36 -13.40
N ILE A 113 4.74 2.14 -12.99
CA ILE A 113 4.36 2.42 -11.59
C ILE A 113 2.84 2.43 -11.47
N GLY A 114 2.31 2.42 -10.25
CA GLY A 114 0.88 2.57 -9.98
C GLY A 114 0.15 1.26 -9.71
N GLU A 115 0.86 0.16 -9.57
CA GLU A 115 0.30 -1.15 -9.22
C GLU A 115 -0.29 -1.19 -7.81
N ASP A 116 0.15 -0.30 -6.93
CA ASP A 116 -0.30 -0.23 -5.53
C ASP A 116 -1.38 0.83 -5.28
N ASP A 117 -1.31 1.93 -5.99
CA ASP A 117 -2.22 3.05 -5.77
C ASP A 117 -3.23 3.23 -6.90
N LEU A 118 -2.81 3.29 -8.15
CA LEU A 118 -3.72 3.51 -9.28
C LEU A 118 -4.60 2.28 -9.54
N PHE A 119 -4.04 1.07 -9.43
CA PHE A 119 -4.84 -0.15 -9.52
C PHE A 119 -5.84 -0.21 -8.37
N MET A 120 -5.38 0.05 -7.13
CA MET A 120 -6.24 0.03 -5.96
C MET A 120 -7.37 1.08 -6.06
N GLN A 121 -7.09 2.28 -6.54
CA GLN A 121 -8.14 3.30 -6.76
C GLN A 121 -9.21 2.86 -7.73
N ARG A 122 -8.87 2.01 -8.69
CA ARG A 122 -9.82 1.48 -9.66
C ARG A 122 -10.73 0.39 -9.07
N VAL A 123 -10.19 -0.45 -8.20
CA VAL A 123 -10.88 -1.66 -7.70
C VAL A 123 -11.46 -1.50 -6.29
N MET A 124 -10.97 -0.53 -5.51
CA MET A 124 -11.47 -0.27 -4.16
C MET A 124 -12.86 0.35 -4.21
N THR A 125 -13.75 -0.21 -3.42
CA THR A 125 -15.09 0.31 -3.16
C THR A 125 -15.29 0.55 -1.66
N ARG A 126 -16.43 1.08 -1.27
CA ARG A 126 -16.78 1.30 0.13
C ARG A 126 -16.89 0.01 0.93
N ASP A 127 -17.21 -1.09 0.26
CA ASP A 127 -17.66 -2.33 0.91
C ASP A 127 -16.70 -3.51 0.69
N ASN A 128 -15.70 -3.39 -0.21
CA ASN A 128 -14.80 -4.49 -0.53
C ASN A 128 -13.41 -4.39 0.13
N VAL A 129 -13.16 -3.38 1.00
CA VAL A 129 -11.88 -3.18 1.65
C VAL A 129 -11.95 -3.49 3.15
N SER A 130 -11.11 -4.42 3.58
CA SER A 130 -10.89 -4.77 4.97
C SER A 130 -9.55 -4.19 5.45
N VAL A 131 -9.58 -3.48 6.58
CA VAL A 131 -8.37 -2.89 7.18
C VAL A 131 -7.94 -3.71 8.40
N ILE A 132 -6.68 -4.14 8.43
CA ILE A 132 -6.10 -4.88 9.54
C ILE A 132 -5.23 -3.95 10.37
N LEU A 133 -5.74 -3.55 11.54
CA LEU A 133 -5.07 -2.63 12.47
C LEU A 133 -4.29 -3.33 13.58
N SER A 134 -4.36 -4.67 13.65
CA SER A 134 -3.67 -5.43 14.69
C SER A 134 -2.15 -5.19 14.61
N PRO A 135 -1.48 -4.80 15.70
CA PRO A 135 -0.02 -4.69 15.74
C PRO A 135 0.69 -5.98 15.34
N ARG A 136 0.05 -7.13 15.56
CA ARG A 136 0.58 -8.46 15.20
C ARG A 136 0.55 -8.73 13.69
N ALA A 137 -0.18 -7.92 12.91
CA ALA A 137 -0.23 -7.99 11.45
C ALA A 137 0.59 -6.89 10.77
N MET A 138 1.34 -6.10 11.54
CA MET A 138 2.19 -5.05 11.00
C MET A 138 3.51 -5.62 10.49
N LEU A 139 4.05 -4.97 9.45
CA LEU A 139 5.37 -5.22 8.92
C LEU A 139 6.29 -4.02 9.21
N ARG A 140 7.58 -4.29 9.14
CA ARG A 140 8.62 -3.25 9.14
C ARG A 140 9.55 -3.44 7.97
N GLU A 141 9.73 -2.38 7.21
CA GLU A 141 10.64 -2.32 6.06
C GLU A 141 12.02 -1.84 6.51
N LYS A 142 13.06 -2.50 6.05
CA LYS A 142 14.44 -2.04 6.25
C LYS A 142 14.71 -0.82 5.39
N THR A 143 15.43 0.14 5.95
CA THR A 143 15.88 1.33 5.21
C THR A 143 17.29 1.12 4.70
N TRP A 144 17.51 1.27 3.39
CA TRP A 144 18.81 1.03 2.74
C TRP A 144 19.64 2.29 2.56
N GLY A 145 19.21 3.41 3.10
CA GLY A 145 19.92 4.66 2.93
C GLY A 145 19.37 5.80 3.78
N GLY A 146 20.08 6.92 3.73
CA GLY A 146 19.69 8.13 4.42
C GLY A 146 18.73 9.00 3.59
N MET A 147 18.91 10.31 3.65
CA MET A 147 18.08 11.32 2.99
C MET A 147 17.89 11.08 1.48
N LYS A 148 18.94 10.64 0.76
CA LYS A 148 18.86 10.38 -0.69
C LYS A 148 17.85 9.27 -1.02
N TRP A 149 17.88 8.18 -0.27
CA TRP A 149 16.92 7.10 -0.44
C TRP A 149 15.49 7.58 -0.14
N TRP A 150 15.30 8.34 0.95
CA TRP A 150 14.00 8.89 1.28
C TRP A 150 13.45 9.81 0.20
N MET A 151 14.26 10.73 -0.32
CA MET A 151 13.86 11.59 -1.43
C MET A 151 13.47 10.80 -2.69
N SER A 152 14.13 9.67 -2.97
CA SER A 152 13.74 8.81 -4.07
C SER A 152 12.37 8.16 -3.84
N GLN A 153 12.06 7.74 -2.61
CA GLN A 153 10.75 7.22 -2.24
C GLN A 153 9.65 8.28 -2.37
N LEU A 154 9.91 9.51 -1.91
CA LEU A 154 8.97 10.62 -2.06
C LEU A 154 8.67 10.93 -3.53
N ARG A 155 9.70 10.93 -4.39
CA ARG A 155 9.52 11.10 -5.84
C ARG A 155 8.71 9.98 -6.46
N TYR A 156 8.97 8.74 -6.05
CA TYR A 156 8.20 7.58 -6.51
C TYR A 156 6.73 7.73 -6.16
N TYR A 157 6.39 8.01 -4.90
CA TYR A 157 5.00 8.24 -4.48
C TYR A 157 4.37 9.47 -5.13
N GLY A 158 5.15 10.53 -5.38
CA GLY A 158 4.65 11.74 -6.04
C GLY A 158 4.39 11.55 -7.54
N SER A 159 5.04 10.59 -8.18
CA SER A 159 4.93 10.39 -9.63
C SER A 159 3.55 9.92 -10.08
N SER A 160 2.85 9.14 -9.26
CA SER A 160 1.50 8.66 -9.53
C SER A 160 0.41 9.69 -9.19
N PHE A 161 0.70 10.67 -8.33
CA PHE A 161 -0.28 11.66 -7.86
C PHE A 161 -0.97 12.43 -8.99
N ARG A 162 -0.28 12.69 -10.09
CA ARG A 162 -0.87 13.38 -11.25
C ARG A 162 -2.06 12.65 -11.87
N PHE A 163 -2.14 11.33 -11.69
CA PHE A 163 -3.20 10.47 -12.24
C PHE A 163 -4.37 10.24 -11.27
N TYR A 164 -4.27 10.73 -10.05
CA TYR A 164 -5.32 10.56 -9.06
C TYR A 164 -6.62 11.29 -9.45
N PRO A 165 -7.80 10.75 -9.08
CA PRO A 165 -9.08 11.44 -9.25
C PRO A 165 -9.07 12.82 -8.58
N ARG A 166 -9.78 13.79 -9.18
CA ARG A 166 -9.82 15.17 -8.69
C ARG A 166 -10.18 15.28 -7.21
N GLY A 167 -11.19 14.52 -6.76
CA GLY A 167 -11.62 14.54 -5.35
C GLY A 167 -10.56 14.03 -4.39
N VAL A 168 -9.77 13.00 -4.77
CA VAL A 168 -8.64 12.50 -3.97
C VAL A 168 -7.52 13.53 -3.91
N LYS A 169 -7.20 14.18 -5.04
CA LYS A 169 -6.20 15.26 -5.11
C LYS A 169 -6.56 16.43 -4.19
N TRP A 170 -7.82 16.88 -4.24
CA TRP A 170 -8.31 17.96 -3.39
C TRP A 170 -8.16 17.60 -1.91
N TYR A 171 -8.55 16.41 -1.54
CA TYR A 171 -8.43 15.94 -0.18
C TYR A 171 -6.98 15.92 0.32
N ILE A 172 -6.06 15.32 -0.45
CA ILE A 172 -4.64 15.23 -0.07
C ILE A 172 -4.03 16.63 0.06
N ARG A 173 -4.37 17.55 -0.86
CA ARG A 173 -3.90 18.95 -0.77
C ARG A 173 -4.41 19.64 0.49
N TRP A 174 -5.69 19.49 0.78
CA TRP A 174 -6.30 20.11 1.98
C TRP A 174 -5.69 19.56 3.26
N GLU A 175 -5.45 18.25 3.32
CA GLU A 175 -4.79 17.61 4.44
C GLU A 175 -3.34 18.11 4.63
N MET A 176 -2.58 18.26 3.55
CA MET A 176 -1.23 18.84 3.63
C MET A 176 -1.25 20.27 4.18
N ILE A 177 -2.20 21.11 3.75
CA ILE A 177 -2.36 22.48 4.24
C ILE A 177 -2.72 22.47 5.73
N SER A 178 -3.67 21.63 6.16
CA SER A 178 -4.11 21.54 7.56
C SER A 178 -3.03 21.07 8.54
N ARG A 179 -1.94 20.52 8.06
CA ARG A 179 -0.79 20.10 8.90
C ARG A 179 0.28 21.19 9.05
N VAL A 180 0.20 22.24 8.22
CA VAL A 180 1.14 23.37 8.26
C VAL A 180 0.56 24.54 9.07
N LEU A 181 -0.76 24.60 9.19
CA LEU A 181 -1.49 25.54 10.06
C LEU A 181 -1.60 24.99 11.50
#